data_3c69028a28e77c8e7ed992cd03a62969
#
_entry.id   3c69028a28e77c8e7ed992cd03a62969
#
_cell.length_a   1.000
_cell.length_b   1.000
_cell.length_c   1.000
_cell.angle_alpha   90.00
_cell.angle_beta   90.00
_cell.angle_gamma   90.00
#
_symmetry.space_group_name_H-M   'P 1'
#
loop_
_entity.id
_entity.type
_entity.pdbx_description
1 polymer ?
#
loop_
_entity_poly.entity_id
_entity_poly.type
_entity_poly.pdbx_seq_one_letter_code
_entity_poly.pdbx_strand_id
1 'polypeptide(L)'
;MAKLSVDKALLKAKSHAKKGEIEEAQKLYQAVLQAFPKNKRAQQGLAALSKPKQPAATQGPPQETINQLLNLYNQGQLTTAIEQANTLTAQYPETFIVWNILGAAHNGLGETFEASEAFKKVTVLNPNYADGFNNLGVTLKDQGKLEEAIEAYNKAL
;
A
#
# COMPACT_ATOMS: atom_id res chain seq x y z
N MET A 1 -11.86 47.59 5.69
CA MET A 1 -11.25 46.29 5.91
C MET A 1 -12.07 45.21 5.25
N ALA A 2 -11.53 44.62 4.22
CA ALA A 2 -12.20 43.49 3.58
C ALA A 2 -12.22 42.32 4.56
N LYS A 3 -13.36 42.07 5.17
CA LYS A 3 -13.57 40.77 5.83
C LYS A 3 -13.54 39.74 4.74
N LEU A 4 -12.48 38.92 4.69
CA LEU A 4 -12.52 37.68 3.95
C LEU A 4 -13.79 36.97 4.42
N SER A 5 -14.71 36.73 3.51
CA SER A 5 -15.89 35.95 3.84
C SER A 5 -15.37 34.57 4.34
N VAL A 6 -15.98 34.04 5.37
CA VAL A 6 -15.66 32.71 5.92
C VAL A 6 -15.58 31.69 4.78
N ASP A 7 -16.48 31.78 3.82
CA ASP A 7 -16.53 30.88 2.65
C ASP A 7 -15.25 30.96 1.79
N LYS A 8 -14.74 32.17 1.55
CA LYS A 8 -13.50 32.33 0.79
C LYS A 8 -12.30 31.80 1.53
N ALA A 9 -12.21 32.00 2.85
CA ALA A 9 -11.14 31.46 3.68
C ALA A 9 -11.18 29.92 3.68
N LEU A 10 -12.35 29.33 3.80
CA LEU A 10 -12.53 27.87 3.76
C LEU A 10 -12.16 27.28 2.39
N LEU A 11 -12.55 27.95 1.30
CA LEU A 11 -12.16 27.54 -0.05
C LEU A 11 -10.66 27.61 -0.28
N LYS A 12 -10.00 28.67 0.18
CA LYS A 12 -8.54 28.79 0.11
C LYS A 12 -7.84 27.70 0.94
N ALA A 13 -8.32 27.47 2.16
CA ALA A 13 -7.79 26.42 3.02
C ALA A 13 -7.90 25.05 2.36
N LYS A 14 -9.03 24.74 1.79
CA LYS A 14 -9.25 23.48 1.06
C LYS A 14 -8.35 23.38 -0.18
N SER A 15 -8.15 24.46 -0.89
CA SER A 15 -7.24 24.51 -2.05
C SER A 15 -5.79 24.26 -1.63
N HIS A 16 -5.30 24.91 -0.57
CA HIS A 16 -3.94 24.68 -0.03
C HIS A 16 -3.78 23.23 0.44
N ALA A 17 -4.79 22.67 1.12
CA ALA A 17 -4.77 21.28 1.55
C ALA A 17 -4.63 20.30 0.36
N LYS A 18 -5.31 20.56 -0.75
CA LYS A 18 -5.19 19.74 -1.97
C LYS A 18 -3.80 19.83 -2.61
N LYS A 19 -3.15 20.99 -2.50
CA LYS A 19 -1.79 21.20 -3.03
C LYS A 19 -0.69 20.65 -2.13
N GLY A 20 -1.05 20.16 -0.92
CA GLY A 20 -0.07 19.71 0.06
C GLY A 20 0.52 20.82 0.92
N GLU A 21 0.02 22.03 0.80
CA GLU A 21 0.43 23.20 1.60
C GLU A 21 -0.31 23.19 2.94
N ILE A 22 0.07 22.25 3.81
CA ILE A 22 -0.68 21.93 5.05
C ILE A 22 -0.64 23.10 6.05
N GLU A 23 0.51 23.75 6.20
CA GLU A 23 0.68 24.89 7.14
C GLU A 23 -0.23 26.05 6.78
N GLU A 24 -0.29 26.40 5.49
CA GLU A 24 -1.15 27.49 4.99
C GLU A 24 -2.63 27.16 5.20
N ALA A 25 -3.02 25.92 4.93
CA ALA A 25 -4.38 25.44 5.18
C ALA A 25 -4.72 25.50 6.68
N GLN A 26 -3.82 25.09 7.56
CA GLN A 26 -4.01 25.16 9.02
C GLN A 26 -4.20 26.60 9.50
N LYS A 27 -3.38 27.51 9.03
CA LYS A 27 -3.50 28.94 9.39
C LYS A 27 -4.87 29.51 9.03
N LEU A 28 -5.38 29.18 7.86
CA LEU A 28 -6.69 29.65 7.39
C LEU A 28 -7.84 29.05 8.22
N TYR A 29 -7.79 27.75 8.50
CA TYR A 29 -8.81 27.13 9.36
C TYR A 29 -8.78 27.67 10.77
N GLN A 30 -7.59 27.88 11.36
CA GLN A 30 -7.43 28.46 12.69
C GLN A 30 -7.96 29.91 12.73
N ALA A 31 -7.68 30.71 11.71
CA ALA A 31 -8.18 32.09 11.62
C ALA A 31 -9.73 32.12 11.61
N VAL A 32 -10.36 31.20 10.87
CA VAL A 32 -11.82 31.05 10.87
C VAL A 32 -12.33 30.65 12.25
N LEU A 33 -11.66 29.72 12.95
CA LEU A 33 -12.05 29.26 14.28
C LEU A 33 -11.85 30.32 15.36
N GLN A 34 -10.86 31.21 15.23
CA GLN A 34 -10.69 32.35 16.13
C GLN A 34 -11.89 33.32 16.05
N ALA A 35 -12.40 33.56 14.85
CA ALA A 35 -13.56 34.43 14.65
C ALA A 35 -14.89 33.68 14.90
N PHE A 36 -14.94 32.40 14.54
CA PHE A 36 -16.15 31.58 14.62
C PHE A 36 -15.82 30.19 15.22
N PRO A 37 -15.68 30.09 16.57
CA PRO A 37 -15.25 28.82 17.19
C PRO A 37 -16.16 27.62 16.94
N LYS A 38 -17.42 27.87 16.65
CA LYS A 38 -18.43 26.83 16.37
C LYS A 38 -18.55 26.46 14.90
N ASN A 39 -17.70 27.00 14.04
CA ASN A 39 -17.77 26.71 12.60
C ASN A 39 -17.36 25.25 12.33
N LYS A 40 -18.33 24.41 12.05
CA LYS A 40 -18.12 22.96 11.83
C LYS A 40 -17.21 22.66 10.64
N ARG A 41 -17.28 23.44 9.57
CA ARG A 41 -16.45 23.25 8.36
C ARG A 41 -14.97 23.48 8.67
N ALA A 42 -14.65 24.52 9.44
CA ALA A 42 -13.28 24.81 9.86
C ALA A 42 -12.77 23.75 10.84
N GLN A 43 -13.58 23.31 11.78
CA GLN A 43 -13.25 22.23 12.70
C GLN A 43 -12.96 20.92 11.95
N GLN A 44 -13.80 20.54 11.00
CA GLN A 44 -13.63 19.36 10.19
C GLN A 44 -12.40 19.45 9.28
N GLY A 45 -12.17 20.60 8.66
CA GLY A 45 -11.01 20.84 7.83
C GLY A 45 -9.70 20.74 8.62
N LEU A 46 -9.65 21.35 9.80
CA LEU A 46 -8.48 21.29 10.68
C LEU A 46 -8.24 19.86 11.20
N ALA A 47 -9.31 19.16 11.60
CA ALA A 47 -9.22 17.78 12.04
C ALA A 47 -8.71 16.85 10.94
N ALA A 48 -9.12 17.08 9.69
CA ALA A 48 -8.66 16.32 8.53
C ALA A 48 -7.15 16.54 8.25
N LEU A 49 -6.63 17.75 8.54
CA LEU A 49 -5.20 18.07 8.40
C LEU A 49 -4.36 17.49 9.54
N SER A 50 -4.92 17.38 10.74
CA SER A 50 -4.24 16.82 11.91
C SER A 50 -4.22 15.29 11.92
N LYS A 51 -5.06 14.65 11.09
CA LYS A 51 -4.87 13.23 10.78
C LYS A 51 -3.62 13.12 9.92
N PRO A 52 -2.61 12.34 10.34
CA PRO A 52 -1.50 12.10 9.47
C PRO A 52 -2.06 11.48 8.18
N LYS A 53 -2.00 12.23 7.08
CA LYS A 53 -2.02 11.61 5.77
C LYS A 53 -0.74 10.82 5.69
N GLN A 54 -0.80 9.60 6.17
CA GLN A 54 0.21 8.66 5.76
C GLN A 54 0.08 8.56 4.24
N PRO A 55 1.17 8.82 3.51
CA PRO A 55 1.13 8.56 2.07
C PRO A 55 0.62 7.13 1.90
N ALA A 56 -0.31 6.92 1.00
CA ALA A 56 -0.86 5.59 0.71
C ALA A 56 0.24 4.54 0.44
N ALA A 57 1.45 4.99 0.08
CA ALA A 57 2.64 4.16 -0.12
C ALA A 57 3.30 3.64 1.17
N THR A 58 3.01 4.22 2.34
CA THR A 58 3.61 3.78 3.63
C THR A 58 2.65 2.99 4.51
N GLN A 59 1.38 2.98 4.18
CA GLN A 59 0.41 2.08 4.80
C GLN A 59 0.20 0.89 3.89
N GLY A 60 0.52 -0.29 4.38
CA GLY A 60 0.10 -1.50 3.74
C GLY A 60 -1.43 -1.62 3.72
N PRO A 61 -1.97 -2.58 3.00
CA PRO A 61 -3.40 -2.85 2.99
C PRO A 61 -3.89 -3.17 4.41
N PRO A 62 -5.17 -2.91 4.71
CA PRO A 62 -5.74 -3.31 6.00
C PRO A 62 -5.50 -4.80 6.27
N GLN A 63 -5.22 -5.15 7.54
CA GLN A 63 -4.95 -6.52 7.92
C GLN A 63 -6.11 -7.47 7.53
N GLU A 64 -7.34 -6.97 7.64
CA GLU A 64 -8.54 -7.72 7.23
C GLU A 64 -8.50 -8.08 5.75
N THR A 65 -8.06 -7.17 4.90
CA THR A 65 -7.91 -7.42 3.45
C THR A 65 -6.86 -8.49 3.18
N ILE A 66 -5.74 -8.47 3.89
CA ILE A 66 -4.71 -9.52 3.81
C ILE A 66 -5.28 -10.87 4.26
N ASN A 67 -6.04 -10.88 5.35
CA ASN A 67 -6.68 -12.10 5.86
C ASN A 67 -7.68 -12.68 4.85
N GLN A 68 -8.46 -11.84 4.19
CA GLN A 68 -9.39 -12.26 3.12
C GLN A 68 -8.63 -12.89 1.94
N LEU A 69 -7.51 -12.29 1.55
CA LEU A 69 -6.66 -12.81 0.49
C LEU A 69 -6.07 -14.17 0.86
N LEU A 70 -5.58 -14.32 2.08
CA LEU A 70 -5.08 -15.59 2.61
C LEU A 70 -6.17 -16.65 2.65
N ASN A 71 -7.40 -16.29 3.04
CA ASN A 71 -8.53 -17.22 3.04
C ASN A 71 -8.85 -17.73 1.64
N LEU A 72 -8.84 -16.86 0.64
CA LEU A 72 -9.04 -17.27 -0.76
C LEU A 72 -7.95 -18.24 -1.21
N TYR A 73 -6.71 -17.96 -0.88
CA TYR A 73 -5.59 -18.85 -1.17
C TYR A 73 -5.77 -20.23 -0.48
N ASN A 74 -6.09 -20.23 0.81
CA ASN A 74 -6.24 -21.45 1.60
C ASN A 74 -7.44 -22.29 1.15
N GLN A 75 -8.48 -21.66 0.61
CA GLN A 75 -9.65 -22.34 0.05
C GLN A 75 -9.41 -22.88 -1.37
N GLY A 76 -8.22 -22.67 -1.93
CA GLY A 76 -7.90 -23.09 -3.28
C GLY A 76 -8.49 -22.19 -4.38
N GLN A 77 -9.06 -21.06 -4.01
CA GLN A 77 -9.59 -20.07 -4.97
C GLN A 77 -8.46 -19.20 -5.52
N LEU A 78 -7.52 -19.85 -6.20
CA LEU A 78 -6.25 -19.22 -6.60
C LEU A 78 -6.45 -18.12 -7.64
N THR A 79 -7.34 -18.30 -8.59
CA THR A 79 -7.63 -17.29 -9.62
C THR A 79 -8.19 -16.02 -8.99
N THR A 80 -9.16 -16.15 -8.09
CA THR A 80 -9.74 -15.01 -7.35
C THR A 80 -8.69 -14.34 -6.46
N ALA A 81 -7.83 -15.12 -5.81
CA ALA A 81 -6.74 -14.61 -5.01
C ALA A 81 -5.75 -13.79 -5.86
N ILE A 82 -5.42 -14.25 -7.07
CA ILE A 82 -4.56 -13.53 -8.02
C ILE A 82 -5.19 -12.21 -8.43
N GLU A 83 -6.46 -12.17 -8.77
CA GLU A 83 -7.18 -10.96 -9.14
C GLU A 83 -7.14 -9.92 -8.01
N GLN A 84 -7.45 -10.32 -6.80
CA GLN A 84 -7.39 -9.43 -5.63
C GLN A 84 -5.97 -9.00 -5.31
N ALA A 85 -5.01 -9.92 -5.36
CA ALA A 85 -3.61 -9.61 -5.12
C ALA A 85 -3.06 -8.60 -6.15
N ASN A 86 -3.42 -8.74 -7.42
CA ASN A 86 -3.05 -7.78 -8.48
C ASN A 86 -3.60 -6.38 -8.19
N THR A 87 -4.84 -6.29 -7.75
CA THR A 87 -5.44 -5.02 -7.33
C THR A 87 -4.67 -4.41 -6.15
N LEU A 88 -4.35 -5.23 -5.15
CA LEU A 88 -3.62 -4.79 -3.96
C LEU A 88 -2.17 -4.38 -4.26
N THR A 89 -1.47 -5.08 -5.16
CA THR A 89 -0.10 -4.71 -5.55
C THR A 89 -0.07 -3.42 -6.35
N ALA A 90 -1.14 -3.11 -7.09
CA ALA A 90 -1.28 -1.83 -7.78
C ALA A 90 -1.49 -0.67 -6.78
N GLN A 91 -2.27 -0.90 -5.72
CA GLN A 91 -2.54 0.09 -4.68
C GLN A 91 -1.41 0.21 -3.65
N TYR A 92 -0.78 -0.90 -3.30
CA TYR A 92 0.24 -1.01 -2.26
C TYR A 92 1.46 -1.78 -2.78
N PRO A 93 2.21 -1.20 -3.72
CA PRO A 93 3.29 -1.93 -4.42
C PRO A 93 4.47 -2.34 -3.54
N GLU A 94 4.58 -1.78 -2.34
CA GLU A 94 5.69 -2.06 -1.41
C GLU A 94 5.35 -3.10 -0.33
N THR A 95 4.17 -3.71 -0.40
CA THR A 95 3.75 -4.72 0.58
C THR A 95 4.18 -6.11 0.14
N PHE A 96 5.33 -6.58 0.63
CA PHE A 96 5.92 -7.86 0.21
C PHE A 96 5.01 -9.07 0.48
N ILE A 97 4.20 -9.04 1.55
CA ILE A 97 3.27 -10.14 1.88
C ILE A 97 2.28 -10.39 0.75
N VAL A 98 1.73 -9.33 0.15
CA VAL A 98 0.79 -9.45 -0.98
C VAL A 98 1.49 -10.06 -2.20
N TRP A 99 2.69 -9.61 -2.51
CA TRP A 99 3.51 -10.19 -3.58
C TRP A 99 3.82 -11.67 -3.32
N ASN A 100 4.06 -12.03 -2.06
CA ASN A 100 4.32 -13.42 -1.69
C ASN A 100 3.09 -14.31 -1.90
N ILE A 101 1.90 -13.84 -1.51
CA ILE A 101 0.64 -14.56 -1.75
C ILE A 101 0.36 -14.68 -3.25
N LEU A 102 0.60 -13.61 -4.00
CA LEU A 102 0.47 -13.61 -5.46
C LEU A 102 1.37 -14.66 -6.11
N GLY A 103 2.64 -14.69 -5.71
CA GLY A 103 3.59 -15.70 -6.19
C GLY A 103 3.17 -17.13 -5.85
N ALA A 104 2.72 -17.35 -4.62
CA ALA A 104 2.24 -18.65 -4.17
C ALA A 104 1.00 -19.11 -4.94
N ALA A 105 0.07 -18.20 -5.23
CA ALA A 105 -1.13 -18.50 -6.00
C ALA A 105 -0.80 -18.86 -7.47
N HIS A 106 0.08 -18.11 -8.11
CA HIS A 106 0.57 -18.46 -9.46
C HIS A 106 1.28 -19.80 -9.47
N ASN A 107 2.12 -20.06 -8.46
CA ASN A 107 2.81 -21.34 -8.33
C ASN A 107 1.83 -22.50 -8.17
N GLY A 108 0.75 -22.30 -7.40
CA GLY A 108 -0.32 -23.28 -7.24
C GLY A 108 -1.05 -23.62 -8.53
N LEU A 109 -1.10 -22.69 -9.49
CA LEU A 109 -1.66 -22.90 -10.82
C LEU A 109 -0.62 -23.43 -11.84
N GLY A 110 0.64 -23.59 -11.43
CA GLY A 110 1.71 -24.01 -12.34
C GLY A 110 2.27 -22.89 -13.21
N GLU A 111 1.90 -21.65 -12.94
CA GLU A 111 2.35 -20.44 -13.64
C GLU A 111 3.69 -19.99 -13.07
N THR A 112 4.73 -20.78 -13.34
CA THR A 112 6.05 -20.60 -12.68
C THR A 112 6.77 -19.31 -13.05
N PHE A 113 6.54 -18.79 -14.25
CA PHE A 113 7.14 -17.52 -14.66
C PHE A 113 6.57 -16.36 -13.84
N GLU A 114 5.24 -16.25 -13.78
CA GLU A 114 4.53 -15.22 -13.01
C GLU A 114 4.86 -15.34 -11.52
N ALA A 115 4.94 -16.56 -11.01
CA ALA A 115 5.31 -16.83 -9.63
C ALA A 115 6.74 -16.32 -9.34
N SER A 116 7.71 -16.59 -10.21
CA SER A 116 9.09 -16.13 -10.01
C SER A 116 9.20 -14.61 -10.03
N GLU A 117 8.47 -13.94 -10.90
CA GLU A 117 8.44 -12.47 -10.96
C GLU A 117 7.88 -11.87 -9.66
N ALA A 118 6.81 -12.44 -9.12
CA ALA A 118 6.25 -12.01 -7.84
C ALA A 118 7.22 -12.25 -6.68
N PHE A 119 7.86 -13.41 -6.62
CA PHE A 119 8.84 -13.72 -5.57
C PHE A 119 10.12 -12.86 -5.67
N LYS A 120 10.55 -12.50 -6.88
CA LYS A 120 11.63 -11.51 -7.06
C LYS A 120 11.27 -10.17 -6.41
N LYS A 121 10.03 -9.71 -6.57
CA LYS A 121 9.55 -8.51 -5.87
C LYS A 121 9.63 -8.66 -4.36
N VAL A 122 9.27 -9.81 -3.82
CA VAL A 122 9.38 -10.10 -2.38
C VAL A 122 10.82 -9.92 -1.90
N THR A 123 11.79 -10.46 -2.63
CA THR A 123 13.21 -10.40 -2.25
C THR A 123 13.80 -8.99 -2.34
N VAL A 124 13.29 -8.16 -3.24
CA VAL A 124 13.68 -6.75 -3.35
C VAL A 124 13.08 -5.94 -2.21
N LEU A 125 11.80 -6.14 -1.91
CA LEU A 125 11.07 -5.38 -0.88
C LEU A 125 11.49 -5.76 0.55
N ASN A 126 11.81 -7.02 0.78
CA ASN A 126 12.29 -7.51 2.07
C ASN A 126 13.46 -8.48 1.89
N PRO A 127 14.70 -7.96 1.79
CA PRO A 127 15.90 -8.79 1.57
C PRO A 127 16.22 -9.76 2.73
N ASN A 128 15.62 -9.56 3.91
CA ASN A 128 15.81 -10.39 5.08
C ASN A 128 14.76 -11.50 5.21
N TYR A 129 13.83 -11.59 4.27
CA TYR A 129 12.76 -12.58 4.29
C TYR A 129 13.22 -13.88 3.63
N ALA A 130 13.72 -14.81 4.43
CA ALA A 130 14.29 -16.07 3.95
C ALA A 130 13.30 -16.90 3.14
N ASP A 131 12.03 -16.94 3.54
CA ASP A 131 10.98 -17.67 2.82
C ASP A 131 10.79 -17.15 1.40
N GLY A 132 10.94 -15.84 1.19
CA GLY A 132 10.88 -15.24 -0.15
C GLY A 132 11.95 -15.77 -1.08
N PHE A 133 13.18 -15.85 -0.62
CA PHE A 133 14.28 -16.43 -1.38
C PHE A 133 14.09 -17.93 -1.61
N ASN A 134 13.62 -18.65 -0.61
CA ASN A 134 13.34 -20.08 -0.73
C ASN A 134 12.25 -20.35 -1.78
N ASN A 135 11.15 -19.61 -1.73
CA ASN A 135 10.06 -19.72 -2.71
C ASN A 135 10.54 -19.38 -4.12
N LEU A 136 11.38 -18.35 -4.25
CA LEU A 136 12.00 -18.00 -5.53
C LEU A 136 12.87 -19.14 -6.03
N GLY A 137 13.69 -19.73 -5.17
CA GLY A 137 14.55 -20.87 -5.52
C GLY A 137 13.77 -22.08 -6.02
N VAL A 138 12.70 -22.45 -5.32
CA VAL A 138 11.80 -23.54 -5.75
C VAL A 138 11.24 -23.27 -7.14
N THR A 139 10.72 -22.06 -7.35
CA THR A 139 10.09 -21.69 -8.61
C THR A 139 11.10 -21.66 -9.76
N LEU A 140 12.32 -21.16 -9.53
CA LEU A 140 13.40 -21.17 -10.52
C LEU A 140 13.84 -22.58 -10.85
N LYS A 141 13.91 -23.46 -9.86
CA LYS A 141 14.20 -24.89 -10.07
C LYS A 141 13.13 -25.52 -10.98
N ASP A 142 11.86 -25.24 -10.72
CA ASP A 142 10.76 -25.75 -11.54
C ASP A 142 10.84 -25.25 -13.00
N GLN A 143 11.43 -24.08 -13.23
CA GLN A 143 11.73 -23.54 -14.57
C GLN A 143 12.99 -24.14 -15.21
N GLY A 144 13.74 -24.97 -14.49
CA GLY A 144 15.01 -25.49 -14.94
C GLY A 144 16.19 -24.54 -14.81
N LYS A 145 16.01 -23.40 -14.15
CA LYS A 145 17.06 -22.38 -13.89
C LYS A 145 17.83 -22.72 -12.63
N LEU A 146 18.62 -23.79 -12.68
CA LEU A 146 19.25 -24.40 -11.50
C LEU A 146 20.29 -23.49 -10.85
N GLU A 147 21.09 -22.76 -11.62
CA GLU A 147 22.10 -21.84 -11.09
C GLU A 147 21.47 -20.69 -10.30
N GLU A 148 20.45 -20.05 -10.89
CA GLU A 148 19.69 -19.00 -10.22
C GLU A 148 18.96 -19.52 -8.98
N ALA A 149 18.44 -20.74 -9.03
CA ALA A 149 17.79 -21.39 -7.88
C ALA A 149 18.79 -21.57 -6.72
N ILE A 150 20.01 -22.02 -7.01
CA ILE A 150 21.07 -22.20 -6.01
C ILE A 150 21.43 -20.86 -5.36
N GLU A 151 21.56 -19.78 -6.15
CA GLU A 151 21.80 -18.43 -5.63
C GLU A 151 20.68 -17.99 -4.69
N ALA A 152 19.42 -18.21 -5.07
CA ALA A 152 18.27 -17.87 -4.23
C ALA A 152 18.27 -18.67 -2.92
N TYR A 153 18.51 -19.97 -2.97
CA TYR A 153 18.61 -20.81 -1.77
C TYR A 153 19.76 -20.37 -0.85
N ASN A 154 20.89 -20.00 -1.40
CA ASN A 154 22.03 -19.51 -0.60
C ASN A 154 21.68 -18.21 0.13
N LYS A 155 20.91 -17.33 -0.48
CA LYS A 155 20.43 -16.10 0.17
C LYS A 155 19.36 -16.38 1.23
N ALA A 156 18.66 -17.51 1.15
CA ALA A 156 17.66 -17.92 2.15
C ALA A 156 18.29 -18.45 3.44
N LEU A 157 19.56 -18.85 3.41
CA LEU A 157 20.26 -19.41 4.57
C LEU A 157 20.60 -18.32 5.62
#